data_434458220d99f6977a744b99ae1d3392
#
_entry.id   434458220d99f6977a744b99ae1d3392
#
_cell.length_a   1.000
_cell.length_b   1.000
_cell.length_c   1.000
_cell.angle_alpha   90.00
_cell.angle_beta   90.00
_cell.angle_gamma   90.00
#
_symmetry.space_group_name_H-M   'P 1'
#
loop_
_entity.id
_entity.type
_entity.pdbx_description
1 polymer ?
#
loop_
_entity_poly.entity_id
_entity_poly.type
_entity_poly.pdbx_seq_one_letter_code
_entity_poly.pdbx_strand_id
1 'polypeptide(L)'
;MKRWQFIAPLALFVVLLGFLGVGLNLNPREVPSPLIDKPAPAFALPRLDDPSQTIALKDLAGKVWMLNVWASWCVACREEHPLLVEYSRRATVPLYGLNYKDGRDDALGWLARFGNPYT
;
A
#
# COMPACT_ATOMS: atom_id res chain seq x y z
N MET A 1 12.25 47.19 31.50
CA MET A 1 11.67 46.44 30.35
C MET A 1 11.77 44.97 30.68
N LYS A 2 10.66 44.22 30.56
CA LYS A 2 10.60 42.81 31.01
C LYS A 2 11.38 41.93 30.04
N ARG A 3 12.60 41.54 30.41
CA ARG A 3 13.45 40.58 29.65
C ARG A 3 12.72 39.28 29.34
N TRP A 4 11.71 38.95 30.11
CA TRP A 4 10.84 37.78 29.94
C TRP A 4 10.15 37.69 28.56
N GLN A 5 9.83 38.87 27.94
CA GLN A 5 9.19 38.92 26.63
C GLN A 5 10.07 38.37 25.49
N PHE A 6 11.39 38.37 25.69
CA PHE A 6 12.35 37.77 24.73
C PHE A 6 12.81 36.39 25.13
N ILE A 7 12.86 36.12 26.45
CA ILE A 7 13.30 34.81 26.95
C ILE A 7 12.25 33.72 26.65
N ALA A 8 10.97 34.01 26.84
CA ALA A 8 9.91 33.03 26.64
C ALA A 8 9.84 32.51 25.19
N PRO A 9 9.81 33.35 24.13
CA PRO A 9 9.82 32.86 22.76
C PRO A 9 11.13 32.15 22.39
N LEU A 10 12.27 32.61 22.92
CA LEU A 10 13.55 31.94 22.70
C LEU A 10 13.57 30.53 23.31
N ALA A 11 13.08 30.40 24.53
CA ALA A 11 13.00 29.10 25.21
C ALA A 11 12.07 28.14 24.45
N LEU A 12 10.90 28.63 24.00
CA LEU A 12 9.98 27.85 23.15
C LEU A 12 10.66 27.38 21.85
N PHE A 13 11.40 28.27 21.21
CA PHE A 13 12.12 27.98 19.97
C PHE A 13 13.17 26.88 20.17
N VAL A 14 13.95 26.95 21.26
CA VAL A 14 14.95 25.91 21.61
C VAL A 14 14.29 24.58 21.88
N VAL A 15 13.14 24.56 22.58
CA VAL A 15 12.36 23.33 22.81
C VAL A 15 11.87 22.75 21.49
N LEU A 16 11.34 23.57 20.59
CA LEU A 16 10.90 23.14 19.26
C LEU A 16 12.05 22.55 18.42
N LEU A 17 13.22 23.19 18.46
CA LEU A 17 14.41 22.65 17.78
C LEU A 17 14.83 21.30 18.35
N GLY A 18 14.72 21.10 19.67
CA GLY A 18 14.96 19.81 20.32
C GLY A 18 14.00 18.72 19.80
N PHE A 19 12.70 19.03 19.77
CA PHE A 19 11.70 18.09 19.22
C PHE A 19 11.93 17.76 17.75
N LEU A 20 12.24 18.75 16.92
CA LEU A 20 12.54 18.55 15.50
C LEU A 20 13.82 17.70 15.33
N GLY A 21 14.85 17.96 16.13
CA GLY A 21 16.09 17.19 16.10
C GLY A 21 15.87 15.70 16.47
N VAL A 22 15.03 15.43 17.47
CA VAL A 22 14.62 14.05 17.79
C VAL A 22 13.80 13.44 16.66
N GLY A 23 12.84 14.20 16.11
CA GLY A 23 11.98 13.73 15.00
C GLY A 23 12.78 13.35 13.75
N LEU A 24 13.83 14.09 13.43
CA LEU A 24 14.69 13.81 12.27
C LEU A 24 15.55 12.54 12.43
N ASN A 25 15.81 12.13 13.67
CA ASN A 25 16.52 10.87 13.94
C ASN A 25 15.60 9.64 13.99
N LEU A 26 14.28 9.85 14.02
CA LEU A 26 13.32 8.76 13.92
C LEU A 26 13.23 8.31 12.45
N ASN A 27 13.21 7.01 12.23
CA ASN A 27 13.15 6.44 10.89
C ASN A 27 11.67 6.34 10.43
N PRO A 28 11.11 7.31 9.68
CA PRO A 28 9.70 7.31 9.29
C PRO A 28 9.34 6.22 8.29
N ARG A 29 10.35 5.51 7.75
CA ARG A 29 10.17 4.43 6.79
C ARG A 29 9.89 3.08 7.44
N GLU A 30 10.16 2.94 8.72
CA GLU A 30 9.86 1.73 9.48
C GLU A 30 8.47 1.84 10.10
N VAL A 31 7.46 1.50 9.30
CA VAL A 31 6.10 1.27 9.81
C VAL A 31 5.95 -0.23 10.06
N PRO A 32 6.09 -0.70 11.32
CA PRO A 32 5.89 -2.12 11.60
C PRO A 32 4.46 -2.51 11.27
N SER A 33 4.30 -3.50 10.39
CA SER A 33 2.97 -4.02 10.08
C SER A 33 2.40 -4.75 11.31
N PRO A 34 1.17 -4.42 11.76
CA PRO A 34 0.53 -5.12 12.87
C PRO A 34 0.15 -6.58 12.52
N LEU A 35 0.34 -6.99 11.26
CA LEU A 35 -0.02 -8.31 10.74
C LEU A 35 1.18 -9.24 10.57
N ILE A 36 2.40 -8.81 10.95
CA ILE A 36 3.57 -9.71 10.91
C ILE A 36 3.30 -10.91 11.83
N ASP A 37 3.59 -12.10 11.33
CA ASP A 37 3.40 -13.40 12.02
C ASP A 37 1.94 -13.70 12.44
N LYS A 38 0.98 -13.01 11.88
CA LYS A 38 -0.45 -13.28 12.08
C LYS A 38 -1.07 -13.91 10.86
N PRO A 39 -2.08 -14.77 11.04
CA PRO A 39 -2.87 -15.29 9.93
C PRO A 39 -3.48 -14.14 9.12
N ALA A 40 -3.50 -14.28 7.80
CA ALA A 40 -4.19 -13.32 6.94
C ALA A 40 -5.66 -13.22 7.33
N PRO A 41 -6.24 -12.00 7.37
CA PRO A 41 -7.67 -11.83 7.64
C PRO A 41 -8.51 -12.59 6.63
N ALA A 42 -9.59 -13.21 7.07
CA ALA A 42 -10.52 -13.87 6.17
C ALA A 42 -11.18 -12.86 5.22
N PHE A 43 -11.20 -13.21 3.95
CA PHE A 43 -11.92 -12.43 2.94
C PHE A 43 -12.63 -13.36 1.94
N ALA A 44 -13.67 -12.82 1.32
CA ALA A 44 -14.33 -13.40 0.15
C ALA A 44 -14.77 -12.22 -0.72
N LEU A 45 -14.16 -12.06 -1.89
CA LEU A 45 -14.33 -10.89 -2.74
C LEU A 45 -14.71 -11.32 -4.16
N PRO A 46 -15.64 -10.60 -4.82
CA PRO A 46 -15.97 -10.88 -6.21
C PRO A 46 -14.77 -10.60 -7.12
N ARG A 47 -14.66 -11.36 -8.17
CA ARG A 47 -13.65 -11.12 -9.20
C ARG A 47 -13.97 -9.84 -9.98
N LEU A 48 -12.93 -9.15 -10.40
CA LEU A 48 -13.08 -7.92 -11.18
C LEU A 48 -13.57 -8.21 -12.60
N ASP A 49 -13.07 -9.27 -13.21
CA ASP A 49 -13.43 -9.72 -14.56
C ASP A 49 -14.83 -10.37 -14.60
N ASP A 50 -15.16 -11.20 -13.62
CA ASP A 50 -16.45 -11.88 -13.49
C ASP A 50 -17.00 -11.78 -12.06
N PRO A 51 -17.87 -10.80 -11.76
CA PRO A 51 -18.42 -10.59 -10.44
C PRO A 51 -19.31 -11.73 -9.91
N SER A 52 -19.73 -12.67 -10.76
CA SER A 52 -20.47 -13.86 -10.33
C SER A 52 -19.56 -14.87 -9.61
N GLN A 53 -18.25 -14.78 -9.83
CA GLN A 53 -17.25 -15.60 -9.18
C GLN A 53 -16.62 -14.87 -8.00
N THR A 54 -16.27 -15.62 -6.98
CA THR A 54 -15.69 -15.10 -5.74
C THR A 54 -14.37 -15.80 -5.46
N ILE A 55 -13.36 -15.06 -5.03
CA ILE A 55 -12.12 -15.58 -4.50
C ILE A 55 -12.13 -15.39 -2.98
N ALA A 56 -11.92 -16.45 -2.24
CA ALA A 56 -11.82 -16.43 -0.79
C ALA A 56 -10.44 -16.89 -0.32
N LEU A 57 -10.00 -16.43 0.85
CA LEU A 57 -8.72 -16.83 1.44
C LEU A 57 -8.57 -18.36 1.53
N LYS A 58 -9.65 -19.08 1.82
CA LYS A 58 -9.66 -20.55 1.89
C LYS A 58 -9.25 -21.23 0.58
N ASP A 59 -9.52 -20.58 -0.58
CA ASP A 59 -9.22 -21.13 -1.90
C ASP A 59 -7.71 -21.02 -2.22
N LEU A 60 -7.02 -20.15 -1.48
CA LEU A 60 -5.60 -19.87 -1.59
C LEU A 60 -4.77 -20.57 -0.50
N ALA A 61 -5.43 -21.23 0.46
CA ALA A 61 -4.76 -21.90 1.58
C ALA A 61 -3.81 -23.01 1.09
N GLY A 62 -2.66 -23.14 1.74
CA GLY A 62 -1.65 -24.15 1.41
C GLY A 62 -0.84 -23.89 0.15
N LYS A 63 -1.01 -22.72 -0.49
CA LYS A 63 -0.26 -22.29 -1.66
C LYS A 63 0.53 -21.02 -1.35
N VAL A 64 1.68 -20.87 -1.97
CA VAL A 64 2.40 -19.57 -1.97
C VAL A 64 1.80 -18.71 -3.05
N TRP A 65 1.42 -17.49 -2.71
CA TRP A 65 0.87 -16.50 -3.63
C TRP A 65 1.28 -15.09 -3.19
N MET A 66 1.22 -14.17 -4.11
CA MET A 66 1.54 -12.77 -3.88
C MET A 66 0.27 -11.93 -4.01
N LEU A 67 0.08 -10.97 -3.11
CA LEU A 67 -1.00 -10.00 -3.14
C LEU A 67 -0.45 -8.62 -3.44
N ASN A 68 -0.98 -7.98 -4.47
CA ASN A 68 -0.75 -6.57 -4.76
C ASN A 68 -2.05 -5.78 -4.57
N VAL A 69 -2.00 -4.70 -3.79
CA VAL A 69 -3.13 -3.77 -3.62
C VAL A 69 -2.93 -2.59 -4.55
N TRP A 70 -3.91 -2.31 -5.40
CA TRP A 70 -3.80 -1.29 -6.43
C TRP A 70 -5.12 -0.57 -6.71
N ALA A 71 -5.04 0.54 -7.44
CA ALA A 71 -6.22 1.25 -7.96
C ALA A 71 -5.85 2.01 -9.25
N SER A 72 -6.85 2.30 -10.09
CA SER A 72 -6.66 3.07 -11.34
C SER A 72 -6.18 4.51 -11.09
N TRP A 73 -6.59 5.10 -9.96
CA TRP A 73 -6.21 6.43 -9.53
C TRP A 73 -4.85 6.50 -8.79
N CYS A 74 -4.21 5.36 -8.52
CA CYS A 74 -2.98 5.28 -7.73
C CYS A 74 -1.75 5.57 -8.60
N VAL A 75 -1.11 6.71 -8.44
CA VAL A 75 0.08 7.11 -9.23
C VAL A 75 1.26 6.18 -8.98
N ALA A 76 1.57 5.84 -7.74
CA ALA A 76 2.66 4.93 -7.40
C ALA A 76 2.43 3.52 -7.98
N CYS A 77 1.18 3.04 -7.98
CA CYS A 77 0.83 1.76 -8.59
C CYS A 77 1.13 1.74 -10.09
N ARG A 78 0.96 2.88 -10.77
CA ARG A 78 1.27 3.00 -12.20
C ARG A 78 2.77 2.91 -12.48
N GLU A 79 3.60 3.41 -11.58
CA GLU A 79 5.06 3.33 -11.72
C GLU A 79 5.58 1.90 -11.51
N GLU A 80 4.98 1.15 -10.59
CA GLU A 80 5.34 -0.25 -10.31
C GLU A 80 4.78 -1.24 -11.35
N HIS A 81 3.69 -0.92 -12.00
CA HIS A 81 2.92 -1.85 -12.83
C HIS A 81 3.73 -2.54 -13.95
N PRO A 82 4.62 -1.85 -14.68
CA PRO A 82 5.47 -2.52 -15.69
C PRO A 82 6.31 -3.66 -15.13
N LEU A 83 6.79 -3.53 -13.88
CA LEU A 83 7.54 -4.58 -13.20
C LEU A 83 6.65 -5.78 -12.88
N LEU A 84 5.41 -5.55 -12.47
CA LEU A 84 4.44 -6.61 -12.19
C LEU A 84 4.05 -7.36 -13.47
N VAL A 85 3.87 -6.65 -14.58
CA VAL A 85 3.62 -7.25 -15.89
C VAL A 85 4.80 -8.09 -16.36
N GLU A 86 6.04 -7.62 -16.19
CA GLU A 86 7.23 -8.40 -16.49
C GLU A 86 7.36 -9.62 -15.58
N TYR A 87 7.10 -9.44 -14.27
CA TYR A 87 7.10 -10.54 -13.32
C TYR A 87 6.09 -11.63 -13.72
N SER A 88 4.85 -11.26 -14.04
CA SER A 88 3.78 -12.23 -14.36
C SER A 88 4.10 -13.14 -15.54
N ARG A 89 4.93 -12.68 -16.47
CA ARG A 89 5.37 -13.47 -17.65
C ARG A 89 6.33 -14.61 -17.31
N ARG A 90 7.04 -14.50 -16.18
CA ARG A 90 8.09 -15.44 -15.76
C ARG A 90 7.79 -16.09 -14.41
N ALA A 91 6.75 -15.64 -13.72
CA ALA A 91 6.47 -16.03 -12.37
C ALA A 91 6.01 -17.47 -12.25
N THR A 92 6.56 -18.17 -11.26
CA THR A 92 6.06 -19.45 -10.78
C THR A 92 5.05 -19.27 -9.63
N VAL A 93 5.03 -18.09 -8.99
CA VAL A 93 4.13 -17.73 -7.90
C VAL A 93 3.01 -16.88 -8.46
N PRO A 94 1.73 -17.26 -8.31
CA PRO A 94 0.61 -16.49 -8.81
C PRO A 94 0.49 -15.14 -8.12
N LEU A 95 0.18 -14.10 -8.90
CA LEU A 95 -0.01 -12.75 -8.44
C LEU A 95 -1.51 -12.40 -8.47
N TYR A 96 -2.06 -12.10 -7.32
CA TYR A 96 -3.44 -11.63 -7.16
C TYR A 96 -3.47 -10.11 -6.97
N GLY A 97 -4.37 -9.44 -7.67
CA GLY A 97 -4.58 -8.00 -7.55
C GLY A 97 -5.83 -7.68 -6.74
N LEU A 98 -5.68 -7.00 -5.62
CA LEU A 98 -6.80 -6.43 -4.88
C LEU A 98 -7.02 -4.99 -5.33
N ASN A 99 -8.10 -4.77 -6.09
CA ASN A 99 -8.50 -3.41 -6.48
C ASN A 99 -9.20 -2.72 -5.29
N TYR A 100 -8.67 -1.56 -4.86
CA TYR A 100 -9.09 -0.91 -3.63
C TYR A 100 -9.77 0.44 -3.90
N LYS A 101 -11.01 0.57 -3.44
CA LYS A 101 -11.82 1.82 -3.54
C LYS A 101 -11.78 2.43 -4.94
N ASP A 102 -12.08 1.64 -5.95
CA ASP A 102 -12.01 1.99 -7.36
C ASP A 102 -13.31 1.61 -8.07
N GLY A 103 -13.62 2.30 -9.17
CA GLY A 103 -14.70 1.92 -10.05
C GLY A 103 -14.33 0.68 -10.88
N ARG A 104 -15.24 -0.29 -11.01
CA ARG A 104 -14.99 -1.52 -11.78
C ARG A 104 -14.58 -1.21 -13.22
N ASP A 105 -15.28 -0.29 -13.87
CA ASP A 105 -15.03 0.06 -15.28
C ASP A 105 -13.70 0.81 -15.43
N ASP A 106 -13.36 1.67 -14.48
CA ASP A 106 -12.07 2.37 -14.44
C ASP A 106 -10.91 1.38 -14.24
N ALA A 107 -11.07 0.42 -13.34
CA ALA A 107 -10.09 -0.63 -13.08
C ALA A 107 -9.89 -1.54 -14.31
N LEU A 108 -10.97 -1.98 -14.95
CA LEU A 108 -10.89 -2.80 -16.17
C LEU A 108 -10.26 -2.03 -17.33
N GLY A 109 -10.66 -0.78 -17.54
CA GLY A 109 -10.07 0.10 -18.55
C GLY A 109 -8.58 0.33 -18.31
N TRP A 110 -8.17 0.47 -17.06
CA TRP A 110 -6.76 0.63 -16.67
C TRP A 110 -5.95 -0.64 -17.00
N LEU A 111 -6.44 -1.83 -16.62
CA LEU A 111 -5.80 -3.11 -16.95
C LEU A 111 -5.73 -3.38 -18.46
N ALA A 112 -6.78 -3.02 -19.20
CA ALA A 112 -6.78 -3.13 -20.65
C ALA A 112 -5.70 -2.25 -21.30
N ARG A 113 -5.44 -1.07 -20.73
CA ARG A 113 -4.46 -0.10 -21.25
C ARG A 113 -3.02 -0.46 -20.90
N PHE A 114 -2.76 -0.93 -19.68
CA PHE A 114 -1.41 -1.13 -19.15
C PHE A 114 -0.99 -2.60 -19.05
N GLY A 115 -1.88 -3.52 -19.37
CA GLY A 115 -1.70 -4.96 -19.21
C GLY A 115 -2.27 -5.49 -17.89
N ASN A 116 -2.62 -6.78 -17.87
CA ASN A 116 -3.12 -7.46 -16.68
C ASN A 116 -2.08 -8.49 -16.19
N PRO A 117 -1.39 -8.22 -15.07
CA PRO A 117 -0.42 -9.14 -14.49
C PRO A 117 -1.06 -10.16 -13.53
N TYR A 118 -2.35 -10.00 -13.22
CA TYR A 118 -3.01 -10.78 -12.18
C TYR A 118 -3.63 -12.08 -12.72
N THR A 119 -3.67 -13.08 -11.81
CA THR A 119 -4.22 -14.40 -12.08
C THR A 119 -5.72 -14.44 -11.85
#